data_904134874d324f28ee832144eaccb7bf
#
_entry.id   904134874d324f28ee832144eaccb7bf
#
_cell.length_a   1.000
_cell.length_b   1.000
_cell.length_c   1.000
_cell.angle_alpha   90.00
_cell.angle_beta   90.00
_cell.angle_gamma   90.00
#
_symmetry.space_group_name_H-M   'P 1'
#
loop_
_entity.id
_entity.type
_entity.pdbx_description
1 polymer ?
#
loop_
_entity_poly.entity_id
_entity_poly.type
_entity_poly.pdbx_seq_one_letter_code
_entity_poly.pdbx_strand_id
1 'polypeptide(L)'
;MPNDMNTINYPDPARLLEFKPQSTGNVQVTETQPTVAADRKLGNLTFQELQLLLTPHFSLWEMVRSGTAIRLGIDNRPQPEHIARMRALCENVLEPLRRRFGVIRITSGFRCPALKRAVHGVRHSQHLYGEAADIHVPNRRAAQRLFEFIRHSLPFDQLLLERINGCGTGWIHVSYRSDRGPNRELANSNFQALYPFIPSSSRPDNSLFDADF
;
A
#
# COMPACT_ATOMS: atom_id res chain seq x y z
N MET A 1 42.65 6.54 -18.39
CA MET A 1 42.13 5.21 -18.01
C MET A 1 40.74 5.42 -17.46
N PRO A 2 39.64 5.21 -18.20
CA PRO A 2 38.28 5.32 -17.65
C PRO A 2 37.85 3.98 -17.02
N ASN A 3 37.26 4.06 -15.86
CA ASN A 3 36.67 2.96 -15.09
C ASN A 3 35.42 2.42 -15.80
N ASP A 4 35.42 1.10 -16.01
CA ASP A 4 34.28 0.35 -16.49
C ASP A 4 33.21 0.27 -15.38
N MET A 5 32.07 0.94 -15.57
CA MET A 5 30.90 0.76 -14.76
C MET A 5 30.12 -0.47 -15.23
N ASN A 6 29.97 -1.39 -14.30
CA ASN A 6 29.29 -2.67 -14.37
C ASN A 6 27.81 -2.50 -14.78
N THR A 7 27.51 -2.77 -16.04
CA THR A 7 26.14 -2.79 -16.56
C THR A 7 25.50 -4.12 -16.19
N ILE A 8 24.61 -4.12 -15.21
CA ILE A 8 23.79 -5.29 -14.88
C ILE A 8 22.76 -5.47 -16.01
N ASN A 9 22.99 -6.48 -16.83
CA ASN A 9 22.14 -6.83 -17.95
C ASN A 9 20.96 -7.68 -17.44
N TYR A 10 19.75 -7.11 -17.38
CA TYR A 10 18.53 -7.84 -17.12
C TYR A 10 18.10 -8.58 -18.39
N PRO A 11 17.73 -9.88 -18.29
CA PRO A 11 17.26 -10.62 -19.46
C PRO A 11 15.90 -10.07 -19.93
N ASP A 12 15.76 -9.99 -21.26
CA ASP A 12 14.57 -9.56 -21.98
C ASP A 12 13.34 -10.43 -21.61
N PRO A 13 12.23 -9.83 -21.15
CA PRO A 13 11.01 -10.57 -20.80
C PRO A 13 10.38 -11.35 -21.96
N ALA A 14 10.68 -11.02 -23.21
CA ALA A 14 10.14 -11.69 -24.39
C ALA A 14 10.73 -13.10 -24.62
N ARG A 15 11.83 -13.46 -23.96
CA ARG A 15 12.52 -14.76 -24.15
C ARG A 15 12.02 -15.90 -23.27
N LEU A 16 11.05 -15.66 -22.42
CA LEU A 16 10.50 -16.68 -21.48
C LEU A 16 9.30 -17.48 -22.02
N LEU A 17 8.91 -17.29 -23.29
CA LEU A 17 7.72 -17.95 -23.86
C LEU A 17 8.02 -19.09 -24.86
N GLU A 18 9.25 -19.59 -24.97
CA GLU A 18 9.55 -20.77 -25.82
C GLU A 18 10.04 -21.97 -25.00
N PHE A 19 9.12 -22.56 -24.22
CA PHE A 19 9.35 -23.92 -23.72
C PHE A 19 8.44 -24.90 -24.47
N LYS A 20 8.99 -25.57 -25.50
CA LYS A 20 8.33 -26.71 -26.14
C LYS A 20 8.58 -27.96 -25.29
N PRO A 21 7.56 -28.71 -24.87
CA PRO A 21 7.76 -29.97 -24.18
C PRO A 21 8.23 -31.06 -25.19
N GLN A 22 9.40 -31.62 -24.94
CA GLN A 22 9.80 -32.85 -25.62
C GLN A 22 9.12 -34.06 -24.92
N SER A 23 8.38 -34.79 -25.70
CA SER A 23 7.82 -36.08 -25.32
C SER A 23 8.90 -37.15 -25.31
N THR A 24 9.15 -37.83 -24.18
CA THR A 24 9.50 -39.28 -24.14
C THR A 24 9.52 -39.78 -22.70
N GLY A 25 8.95 -40.95 -22.48
CA GLY A 25 9.29 -41.83 -21.35
C GLY A 25 8.23 -41.96 -20.27
N ASN A 26 7.49 -43.06 -20.35
CA ASN A 26 6.61 -43.58 -19.31
C ASN A 26 7.42 -43.86 -18.04
N VAL A 27 7.34 -43.00 -17.04
CA VAL A 27 7.75 -43.28 -15.66
C VAL A 27 6.50 -43.14 -14.82
N GLN A 28 6.03 -44.27 -14.26
CA GLN A 28 5.02 -44.26 -13.23
C GLN A 28 5.61 -43.53 -12.01
N VAL A 29 5.26 -42.27 -11.87
CA VAL A 29 5.48 -41.51 -10.64
C VAL A 29 4.27 -41.77 -9.77
N THR A 30 4.46 -42.58 -8.73
CA THR A 30 3.53 -42.63 -7.60
C THR A 30 3.35 -41.19 -7.10
N GLU A 31 2.13 -40.66 -7.26
CA GLU A 31 1.71 -39.40 -6.66
C GLU A 31 1.79 -39.51 -5.14
N THR A 32 2.95 -39.22 -4.58
CA THR A 32 3.00 -38.72 -3.22
C THR A 32 2.45 -37.29 -3.26
N GLN A 33 1.16 -37.17 -2.92
CA GLN A 33 0.56 -35.85 -2.64
C GLN A 33 1.50 -35.11 -1.69
N PRO A 34 1.88 -33.86 -2.01
CA PRO A 34 2.61 -33.06 -1.05
C PRO A 34 1.69 -32.89 0.16
N THR A 35 2.15 -33.42 1.30
CA THR A 35 1.56 -33.16 2.61
C THR A 35 1.40 -31.63 2.71
N VAL A 36 0.14 -31.20 2.70
CA VAL A 36 -0.29 -29.82 2.84
C VAL A 36 0.29 -29.32 4.16
N ALA A 37 1.45 -28.66 4.08
CA ALA A 37 1.98 -27.90 5.20
C ALA A 37 0.88 -26.93 5.59
N ALA A 38 0.42 -27.05 6.83
CA ALA A 38 -0.70 -26.37 7.41
C ALA A 38 -0.88 -24.95 6.86
N ASP A 39 -1.95 -24.76 6.09
CA ASP A 39 -2.45 -23.45 5.69
C ASP A 39 -2.51 -22.56 6.92
N ARG A 40 -1.55 -21.70 7.11
CA ARG A 40 -1.64 -20.61 8.08
C ARG A 40 -2.67 -19.64 7.54
N LYS A 41 -3.93 -19.97 7.82
CA LYS A 41 -5.08 -19.13 7.49
C LYS A 41 -4.92 -17.79 8.21
N LEU A 42 -4.59 -16.76 7.46
CA LEU A 42 -4.82 -15.41 7.91
C LEU A 42 -6.27 -15.07 7.62
N GLY A 43 -7.16 -15.31 8.59
CA GLY A 43 -8.57 -15.40 8.29
C GLY A 43 -8.81 -16.48 7.22
N ASN A 44 -10.01 -16.63 6.70
CA ASN A 44 -10.33 -17.66 5.72
C ASN A 44 -9.85 -17.37 4.27
N LEU A 45 -8.93 -16.43 4.04
CA LEU A 45 -8.32 -16.19 2.73
C LEU A 45 -7.26 -17.26 2.45
N THR A 46 -7.33 -17.87 1.27
CA THR A 46 -6.31 -18.81 0.81
C THR A 46 -5.00 -18.07 0.51
N PHE A 47 -3.89 -18.80 0.55
CA PHE A 47 -2.57 -18.25 0.17
C PHE A 47 -2.58 -17.65 -1.25
N GLN A 48 -3.31 -18.27 -2.18
CA GLN A 48 -3.45 -17.77 -3.55
C GLN A 48 -4.24 -16.46 -3.62
N GLU A 49 -5.33 -16.33 -2.87
CA GLU A 49 -6.10 -15.08 -2.79
C GLU A 49 -5.27 -13.94 -2.18
N LEU A 50 -4.42 -14.23 -1.20
CA LEU A 50 -3.54 -13.25 -0.59
C LEU A 50 -2.43 -12.77 -1.54
N GLN A 51 -2.01 -13.59 -2.49
CA GLN A 51 -1.02 -13.24 -3.50
C GLN A 51 -1.60 -12.46 -4.68
N LEU A 52 -2.94 -12.23 -4.71
CA LEU A 52 -3.57 -11.42 -5.75
C LEU A 52 -2.94 -10.03 -5.79
N LEU A 53 -2.32 -9.69 -6.91
CA LEU A 53 -1.84 -8.35 -7.15
C LEU A 53 -3.02 -7.44 -7.51
N LEU A 54 -3.19 -6.39 -6.75
CA LEU A 54 -4.12 -5.29 -7.07
C LEU A 54 -3.53 -4.41 -8.16
N THR A 55 -2.23 -4.15 -8.08
CA THR A 55 -1.41 -3.40 -9.02
C THR A 55 0.01 -3.99 -9.04
N PRO A 56 0.91 -3.58 -9.94
CA PRO A 56 2.25 -4.17 -10.02
C PRO A 56 3.05 -4.21 -8.71
N HIS A 57 2.81 -3.27 -7.80
CA HIS A 57 3.57 -3.16 -6.54
C HIS A 57 2.74 -3.38 -5.27
N PHE A 58 1.42 -3.58 -5.39
CA PHE A 58 0.54 -3.74 -4.23
C PHE A 58 -0.26 -5.03 -4.32
N SER A 59 -0.12 -5.89 -3.32
CA SER A 59 -0.90 -7.11 -3.19
C SER A 59 -2.14 -6.92 -2.31
N LEU A 60 -3.12 -7.80 -2.47
CA LEU A 60 -4.28 -7.85 -1.57
C LEU A 60 -3.83 -8.05 -0.12
N TRP A 61 -2.79 -8.88 0.10
CA TRP A 61 -2.20 -9.12 1.41
C TRP A 61 -1.80 -7.84 2.12
N GLU A 62 -1.07 -6.92 1.45
CA GLU A 62 -0.66 -5.65 2.05
C GLU A 62 -1.85 -4.81 2.50
N MET A 63 -2.95 -4.86 1.74
CA MET A 63 -4.13 -4.06 2.01
C MET A 63 -5.07 -4.64 3.07
N VAL A 64 -4.96 -5.94 3.40
CA VAL A 64 -5.85 -6.59 4.38
C VAL A 64 -5.14 -7.07 5.64
N ARG A 65 -3.81 -7.14 5.66
CA ARG A 65 -3.07 -7.62 6.82
C ARG A 65 -3.27 -6.72 8.03
N SER A 66 -3.44 -7.32 9.20
CA SER A 66 -3.55 -6.61 10.47
C SER A 66 -3.05 -7.48 11.63
N GLY A 67 -2.04 -6.98 12.35
CA GLY A 67 -1.55 -7.65 13.55
C GLY A 67 -2.62 -7.79 14.64
N THR A 68 -3.55 -6.84 14.73
CA THR A 68 -4.69 -6.92 15.65
C THR A 68 -5.66 -8.01 15.25
N ALA A 69 -5.98 -8.13 13.96
CA ALA A 69 -6.84 -9.20 13.45
C ALA A 69 -6.23 -10.59 13.76
N ILE A 70 -4.94 -10.76 13.49
CA ILE A 70 -4.22 -12.01 13.80
C ILE A 70 -4.29 -12.35 15.29
N ARG A 71 -3.94 -11.39 16.15
CA ARG A 71 -3.91 -11.59 17.61
C ARG A 71 -5.28 -11.91 18.20
N LEU A 72 -6.35 -11.35 17.64
CA LEU A 72 -7.71 -11.52 18.13
C LEU A 72 -8.51 -12.57 17.35
N GLY A 73 -7.92 -13.27 16.38
CA GLY A 73 -8.60 -14.26 15.56
C GLY A 73 -9.74 -13.67 14.70
N ILE A 74 -9.65 -12.39 14.34
CA ILE A 74 -10.67 -11.70 13.54
C ILE A 74 -10.45 -12.01 12.06
N ASP A 75 -11.49 -12.53 11.39
CA ASP A 75 -11.50 -12.69 9.94
C ASP A 75 -11.68 -11.32 9.27
N ASN A 76 -10.57 -10.78 8.73
CA ASN A 76 -10.55 -9.50 8.02
C ASN A 76 -10.70 -9.68 6.51
N ARG A 77 -11.67 -10.50 6.09
CA ARG A 77 -11.92 -10.82 4.68
C ARG A 77 -12.70 -9.69 3.98
N PRO A 78 -12.18 -9.12 2.87
CA PRO A 78 -12.92 -8.18 2.05
C PRO A 78 -13.91 -8.92 1.14
N GLN A 79 -14.99 -8.25 0.77
CA GLN A 79 -15.88 -8.68 -0.31
C GLN A 79 -15.34 -8.18 -1.68
N PRO A 80 -15.82 -8.70 -2.82
CA PRO A 80 -15.35 -8.30 -4.15
C PRO A 80 -15.39 -6.79 -4.41
N GLU A 81 -16.42 -6.09 -3.94
CA GLU A 81 -16.53 -4.64 -4.05
C GLU A 81 -15.45 -3.88 -3.26
N HIS A 82 -15.04 -4.42 -2.09
CA HIS A 82 -13.93 -3.85 -1.32
C HIS A 82 -12.60 -4.04 -2.06
N ILE A 83 -12.41 -5.19 -2.73
CA ILE A 83 -11.21 -5.46 -3.53
C ILE A 83 -11.13 -4.51 -4.73
N ALA A 84 -12.26 -4.27 -5.41
CA ALA A 84 -12.32 -3.33 -6.53
C ALA A 84 -11.96 -1.89 -6.10
N ARG A 85 -12.45 -1.44 -4.93
CA ARG A 85 -12.12 -0.11 -4.38
C ARG A 85 -10.67 -0.01 -3.93
N MET A 86 -10.14 -1.05 -3.28
CA MET A 86 -8.71 -1.10 -2.94
C MET A 86 -7.83 -1.05 -4.18
N ARG A 87 -8.22 -1.72 -5.27
CA ARG A 87 -7.52 -1.63 -6.56
C ARG A 87 -7.53 -0.20 -7.09
N ALA A 88 -8.69 0.46 -7.10
CA ALA A 88 -8.81 1.84 -7.55
C ALA A 88 -7.96 2.81 -6.70
N LEU A 89 -7.93 2.64 -5.38
CA LEU A 89 -7.03 3.39 -4.50
C LEU A 89 -5.55 3.14 -4.84
N CYS A 90 -5.18 1.88 -5.09
CA CYS A 90 -3.81 1.55 -5.48
C CYS A 90 -3.46 2.21 -6.82
N GLU A 91 -4.29 2.10 -7.84
CA GLU A 91 -4.03 2.65 -9.18
C GLU A 91 -3.91 4.17 -9.19
N ASN A 92 -4.82 4.87 -8.48
CA ASN A 92 -4.92 6.32 -8.56
C ASN A 92 -4.03 7.06 -7.54
N VAL A 93 -3.65 6.42 -6.43
CA VAL A 93 -2.91 7.07 -5.34
C VAL A 93 -1.61 6.34 -5.01
N LEU A 94 -1.67 5.04 -4.67
CA LEU A 94 -0.51 4.35 -4.10
C LEU A 94 0.57 4.04 -5.16
N GLU A 95 0.19 3.63 -6.37
CA GLU A 95 1.14 3.39 -7.47
C GLU A 95 1.89 4.65 -7.91
N PRO A 96 1.24 5.81 -8.12
CA PRO A 96 1.95 7.07 -8.36
C PRO A 96 2.93 7.42 -7.24
N LEU A 97 2.55 7.21 -5.97
CA LEU A 97 3.45 7.41 -4.83
C LEU A 97 4.63 6.45 -4.88
N ARG A 98 4.38 5.16 -5.14
CA ARG A 98 5.41 4.13 -5.26
C ARG A 98 6.42 4.45 -6.34
N ARG A 99 5.96 4.92 -7.51
CA ARG A 99 6.83 5.31 -8.63
C ARG A 99 7.67 6.54 -8.30
N ARG A 100 7.11 7.50 -7.55
CA ARG A 100 7.79 8.76 -7.22
C ARG A 100 8.75 8.65 -6.04
N PHE A 101 8.39 7.87 -5.01
CA PHE A 101 9.08 7.84 -3.73
C PHE A 101 9.72 6.49 -3.39
N GLY A 102 9.66 5.51 -4.29
CA GLY A 102 10.16 4.17 -4.01
C GLY A 102 9.24 3.39 -3.06
N VAL A 103 9.80 2.56 -2.19
CA VAL A 103 9.01 1.69 -1.30
C VAL A 103 8.24 2.51 -0.27
N ILE A 104 6.90 2.45 -0.31
CA ILE A 104 6.03 2.96 0.74
C ILE A 104 5.46 1.79 1.55
N ARG A 105 5.32 1.97 2.86
CA ARG A 105 4.84 0.94 3.77
C ARG A 105 3.41 1.22 4.19
N ILE A 106 2.49 0.33 3.80
CA ILE A 106 1.10 0.37 4.27
C ILE A 106 1.02 -0.24 5.66
N THR A 107 0.52 0.50 6.63
CA THR A 107 0.33 0.03 8.01
C THR A 107 -1.09 -0.46 8.26
N SER A 108 -2.06 0.03 7.48
CA SER A 108 -3.45 -0.39 7.52
C SER A 108 -4.14 -0.06 6.20
N GLY A 109 -4.87 -1.02 5.65
CA GLY A 109 -5.79 -0.84 4.53
C GLY A 109 -7.21 -1.19 4.95
N PHE A 110 -7.82 -2.22 4.37
CA PHE A 110 -9.17 -2.66 4.70
C PHE A 110 -9.32 -3.10 6.16
N ARG A 111 -10.45 -2.74 6.77
CA ARG A 111 -10.84 -3.17 8.12
C ARG A 111 -12.30 -3.62 8.10
N CYS A 112 -12.56 -4.91 8.34
CA CYS A 112 -13.92 -5.39 8.54
C CYS A 112 -14.57 -4.74 9.78
N PRO A 113 -15.90 -4.78 9.93
CA PRO A 113 -16.58 -4.16 11.07
C PRO A 113 -16.09 -4.63 12.45
N ALA A 114 -15.72 -5.92 12.58
CA ALA A 114 -15.18 -6.46 13.83
C ALA A 114 -13.79 -5.88 14.14
N LEU A 115 -12.89 -5.85 13.16
CA LEU A 115 -11.56 -5.26 13.31
C LEU A 115 -11.64 -3.77 13.59
N LYS A 116 -12.52 -3.04 12.89
CA LYS A 116 -12.73 -1.60 13.11
C LYS A 116 -13.14 -1.32 14.56
N ARG A 117 -14.03 -2.12 15.15
CA ARG A 117 -14.40 -1.98 16.57
C ARG A 117 -13.21 -2.27 17.50
N ALA A 118 -12.46 -3.34 17.22
CA ALA A 118 -11.31 -3.74 18.03
C ALA A 118 -10.18 -2.69 18.06
N VAL A 119 -10.03 -1.88 17.00
CA VAL A 119 -9.04 -0.79 16.95
C VAL A 119 -9.63 0.59 17.26
N HIS A 120 -10.84 0.65 17.80
CA HIS A 120 -11.56 1.89 18.16
C HIS A 120 -11.67 2.89 16.99
N GLY A 121 -11.79 2.38 15.76
CA GLY A 121 -11.92 3.22 14.57
C GLY A 121 -13.25 4.00 14.54
N VAL A 122 -13.22 5.19 13.92
CA VAL A 122 -14.38 6.08 13.78
C VAL A 122 -15.56 5.41 13.07
N ARG A 123 -16.80 5.87 13.38
CA ARG A 123 -18.04 5.20 12.93
C ARG A 123 -18.11 5.03 11.41
N HIS A 124 -17.75 6.04 10.64
CA HIS A 124 -17.81 6.08 9.16
C HIS A 124 -16.43 6.01 8.51
N SER A 125 -15.56 5.15 9.02
CA SER A 125 -14.21 4.98 8.51
C SER A 125 -14.20 4.44 7.06
N GLN A 126 -13.45 5.07 6.17
CA GLN A 126 -13.29 4.62 4.79
C GLN A 126 -12.50 3.31 4.65
N HIS A 127 -11.77 2.91 5.67
CA HIS A 127 -11.18 1.57 5.76
C HIS A 127 -12.22 0.44 5.71
N LEU A 128 -13.46 0.69 6.19
CA LEU A 128 -14.57 -0.28 6.12
C LEU A 128 -14.97 -0.62 4.68
N TYR A 129 -14.71 0.30 3.77
CA TYR A 129 -15.16 0.20 2.38
C TYR A 129 -14.02 -0.19 1.42
N GLY A 130 -12.79 -0.33 1.92
CA GLY A 130 -11.61 -0.56 1.07
C GLY A 130 -11.13 0.70 0.34
N GLU A 131 -11.55 1.88 0.79
CA GLU A 131 -11.27 3.17 0.16
C GLU A 131 -10.09 3.93 0.79
N ALA A 132 -9.44 3.39 1.82
CA ALA A 132 -8.40 4.09 2.57
C ALA A 132 -7.17 3.24 2.84
N ALA A 133 -6.03 3.91 2.95
CA ALA A 133 -4.77 3.36 3.41
C ALA A 133 -4.06 4.32 4.37
N ASP A 134 -3.44 3.74 5.40
CA ASP A 134 -2.54 4.44 6.31
C ASP A 134 -1.09 4.13 5.89
N ILE A 135 -0.35 5.15 5.47
CA ILE A 135 1.03 5.06 4.98
C ILE A 135 1.97 5.48 6.10
N HIS A 136 2.90 4.59 6.47
CA HIS A 136 3.93 4.92 7.44
C HIS A 136 4.87 6.00 6.92
N VAL A 137 5.18 6.98 7.77
CA VAL A 137 6.19 8.01 7.50
C VAL A 137 7.28 7.96 8.58
N PRO A 138 8.55 7.78 8.19
CA PRO A 138 9.64 7.58 9.16
C PRO A 138 10.05 8.87 9.86
N ASN A 139 9.77 10.03 9.27
CA ASN A 139 10.13 11.33 9.81
C ASN A 139 9.24 12.44 9.22
N ARG A 140 9.36 13.65 9.78
CA ARG A 140 8.59 14.81 9.37
C ARG A 140 8.83 15.23 7.91
N ARG A 141 10.09 15.17 7.44
CA ARG A 141 10.44 15.57 6.07
C ARG A 141 9.78 14.64 5.05
N ALA A 142 9.83 13.33 5.30
CA ALA A 142 9.14 12.35 4.46
C ALA A 142 7.62 12.57 4.48
N ALA A 143 7.04 12.80 5.68
CA ALA A 143 5.62 13.09 5.83
C ALA A 143 5.20 14.32 5.01
N GLN A 144 5.95 15.40 5.10
CA GLN A 144 5.66 16.64 4.36
C GLN A 144 5.75 16.42 2.85
N ARG A 145 6.80 15.77 2.35
CA ARG A 145 6.98 15.49 0.91
C ARG A 145 5.86 14.62 0.35
N LEU A 146 5.49 13.52 1.04
CA LEU A 146 4.40 12.67 0.60
C LEU A 146 3.06 13.40 0.63
N PHE A 147 2.78 14.12 1.74
CA PHE A 147 1.53 14.86 1.91
C PHE A 147 1.34 15.91 0.82
N GLU A 148 2.34 16.76 0.57
CA GLU A 148 2.25 17.82 -0.44
C GLU A 148 2.16 17.24 -1.85
N PHE A 149 2.87 16.15 -2.15
CA PHE A 149 2.75 15.50 -3.45
C PHE A 149 1.33 14.94 -3.67
N ILE A 150 0.75 14.25 -2.69
CA ILE A 150 -0.65 13.77 -2.80
C ILE A 150 -1.57 14.96 -3.02
N ARG A 151 -1.46 15.99 -2.17
CA ARG A 151 -2.33 17.15 -2.19
C ARG A 151 -2.35 17.90 -3.52
N HIS A 152 -1.20 17.99 -4.20
CA HIS A 152 -1.08 18.79 -5.41
C HIS A 152 -1.13 18.00 -6.72
N SER A 153 -0.89 16.68 -6.66
CA SER A 153 -0.66 15.90 -7.87
C SER A 153 -1.54 14.67 -8.02
N LEU A 154 -2.26 14.25 -6.98
CA LEU A 154 -3.06 13.04 -7.01
C LEU A 154 -4.51 13.30 -6.62
N PRO A 155 -5.48 12.53 -7.15
CA PRO A 155 -6.84 12.59 -6.67
C PRO A 155 -6.97 11.92 -5.30
N PHE A 156 -7.71 12.52 -4.37
CA PHE A 156 -7.98 11.94 -3.05
C PHE A 156 -9.30 12.44 -2.48
N ASP A 157 -9.94 11.64 -1.63
CA ASP A 157 -11.13 12.07 -0.90
C ASP A 157 -10.77 12.72 0.44
N GLN A 158 -9.94 12.05 1.26
CA GLN A 158 -9.37 12.60 2.49
C GLN A 158 -7.86 12.38 2.51
N LEU A 159 -7.14 13.37 3.01
CA LEU A 159 -5.71 13.33 3.21
C LEU A 159 -5.39 13.91 4.60
N LEU A 160 -5.02 13.05 5.54
CA LEU A 160 -4.79 13.45 6.92
C LEU A 160 -3.37 13.04 7.34
N LEU A 161 -2.63 13.97 7.92
CA LEU A 161 -1.40 13.64 8.61
C LEU A 161 -1.74 13.35 10.08
N GLU A 162 -1.57 12.08 10.47
CA GLU A 162 -1.88 11.64 11.81
C GLU A 162 -0.62 11.29 12.60
N ARG A 163 -0.60 11.74 13.86
CA ARG A 163 0.40 11.47 14.89
C ARG A 163 1.84 11.35 14.38
N ILE A 164 2.55 12.46 14.38
CA ILE A 164 4.00 12.40 14.46
C ILE A 164 4.33 12.35 15.95
N ASN A 165 4.82 11.20 16.44
CA ASN A 165 5.27 11.05 17.82
C ASN A 165 6.54 11.89 18.07
N GLY A 166 7.03 11.92 19.31
CA GLY A 166 8.26 12.66 19.67
C GLY A 166 9.51 12.25 18.88
N CYS A 167 9.51 11.04 18.26
CA CYS A 167 10.57 10.56 17.38
C CYS A 167 10.38 10.96 15.90
N GLY A 168 9.34 11.74 15.59
CA GLY A 168 9.03 12.17 14.21
C GLY A 168 8.34 11.14 13.33
N THR A 169 8.03 9.94 13.84
CA THR A 169 7.32 8.90 13.08
C THR A 169 5.80 9.06 13.20
N GLY A 170 5.08 8.77 12.12
CA GLY A 170 3.63 8.86 12.08
C GLY A 170 3.06 8.11 10.88
N TRP A 171 1.88 8.49 10.46
CA TRP A 171 1.28 7.98 9.23
C TRP A 171 0.45 9.04 8.53
N ILE A 172 0.33 8.87 7.22
CA ILE A 172 -0.59 9.63 6.39
C ILE A 172 -1.78 8.73 6.11
N HIS A 173 -2.97 9.16 6.52
CA HIS A 173 -4.21 8.59 6.06
C HIS A 173 -4.55 9.20 4.70
N VAL A 174 -4.75 8.36 3.68
CA VAL A 174 -5.24 8.78 2.37
C VAL A 174 -6.39 7.89 1.95
N SER A 175 -7.41 8.50 1.36
CA SER A 175 -8.56 7.78 0.82
C SER A 175 -8.93 8.24 -0.58
N TYR A 176 -9.58 7.34 -1.33
CA TYR A 176 -10.04 7.58 -2.70
C TYR A 176 -11.37 6.88 -2.92
N ARG A 177 -12.36 7.60 -3.46
CA ARG A 177 -13.66 7.07 -3.82
C ARG A 177 -13.71 6.77 -5.31
N SER A 178 -14.05 5.54 -5.68
CA SER A 178 -14.21 5.13 -7.08
C SER A 178 -15.67 5.07 -7.52
N ASP A 179 -16.59 4.69 -6.61
CA ASP A 179 -17.98 4.39 -6.92
C ASP A 179 -18.99 4.97 -5.91
N ARG A 180 -18.52 5.62 -4.86
CA ARG A 180 -19.35 6.14 -3.76
C ARG A 180 -19.44 7.67 -3.73
N GLY A 181 -19.48 8.28 -4.92
CA GLY A 181 -19.57 9.73 -5.12
C GLY A 181 -18.21 10.38 -5.36
N PRO A 182 -18.20 11.70 -5.58
CA PRO A 182 -16.96 12.44 -5.90
C PRO A 182 -15.99 12.47 -4.73
N ASN A 183 -14.72 12.56 -5.04
CA ASN A 183 -13.67 12.84 -4.08
C ASN A 183 -13.80 14.29 -3.58
N ARG A 184 -13.71 14.48 -2.26
CA ARG A 184 -13.96 15.77 -1.60
C ARG A 184 -12.73 16.65 -1.46
N GLU A 185 -11.52 16.09 -1.68
CA GLU A 185 -10.23 16.76 -1.55
C GLU A 185 -9.99 17.41 -0.16
N LEU A 186 -10.49 16.74 0.89
CA LEU A 186 -10.34 17.22 2.27
C LEU A 186 -8.95 16.91 2.79
N ALA A 187 -8.08 17.91 2.82
CA ALA A 187 -6.73 17.80 3.36
C ALA A 187 -6.61 18.48 4.73
N ASN A 188 -6.05 17.77 5.72
CA ASN A 188 -5.72 18.33 7.02
C ASN A 188 -4.33 17.85 7.47
N SER A 189 -3.42 18.79 7.62
CA SER A 189 -2.10 18.55 8.19
C SER A 189 -1.96 19.31 9.49
N ASN A 190 -1.84 18.60 10.63
CA ASN A 190 -1.50 19.20 11.91
C ASN A 190 -0.03 19.65 11.99
N PHE A 191 0.65 19.94 10.87
CA PHE A 191 2.02 20.45 10.89
C PHE A 191 2.18 21.69 11.75
N GLN A 192 1.18 22.58 11.80
CA GLN A 192 1.22 23.81 12.60
C GLN A 192 0.98 23.55 14.09
N ALA A 193 0.13 22.60 14.47
CA ALA A 193 -0.16 22.29 15.88
C ALA A 193 1.04 21.62 16.60
N LEU A 194 1.91 20.94 15.84
CA LEU A 194 3.09 20.25 16.38
C LEU A 194 4.35 21.12 16.39
N TYR A 195 4.34 22.27 15.67
CA TYR A 195 5.50 23.17 15.60
C TYR A 195 5.04 24.62 15.36
N PRO A 196 5.02 25.47 16.40
CA PRO A 196 4.47 26.82 16.33
C PRO A 196 5.27 27.83 15.49
N PHE A 197 6.34 27.46 14.80
CA PHE A 197 7.11 28.44 14.05
C PHE A 197 7.77 27.89 12.77
N ILE A 198 7.10 28.09 11.61
CA ILE A 198 7.77 28.27 10.32
C ILE A 198 7.15 29.53 9.69
N PRO A 199 7.92 30.59 9.41
CA PRO A 199 7.40 31.79 8.76
C PRO A 199 6.85 31.43 7.37
N SER A 200 5.71 31.99 7.01
CA SER A 200 4.99 31.79 5.75
C SER A 200 5.66 32.45 4.53
N SER A 201 6.96 32.72 4.55
CA SER A 201 7.66 33.46 3.50
C SER A 201 8.48 32.64 2.51
N SER A 202 8.40 31.32 2.54
CA SER A 202 8.98 30.50 1.48
C SER A 202 7.90 29.66 0.81
N ARG A 203 7.49 30.09 -0.40
CA ARG A 203 6.84 29.17 -1.34
C ARG A 203 7.73 27.92 -1.44
N PRO A 204 7.21 26.69 -1.41
CA PRO A 204 8.04 25.52 -1.65
C PRO A 204 8.62 25.67 -3.05
N ASP A 205 9.93 25.86 -3.10
CA ASP A 205 10.70 25.76 -4.32
C ASP A 205 10.53 24.33 -4.83
N ASN A 206 10.16 24.16 -6.09
CA ASN A 206 10.03 22.85 -6.74
C ASN A 206 11.33 22.03 -6.68
N SER A 207 12.46 22.64 -6.33
CA SER A 207 13.75 21.97 -6.11
C SER A 207 13.73 20.94 -4.96
N LEU A 208 12.74 20.99 -4.06
CA LEU A 208 12.57 19.98 -3.01
C LEU A 208 12.15 18.59 -3.52
N PHE A 209 11.73 18.51 -4.79
CA PHE A 209 11.28 17.27 -5.39
C PHE A 209 12.33 16.56 -6.22
N ASP A 210 13.48 17.19 -6.52
CA ASP A 210 14.48 16.69 -7.46
C ASP A 210 15.75 16.10 -6.85
N ALA A 211 15.93 16.10 -5.54
CA ALA A 211 17.14 15.60 -4.90
C ALA A 211 16.87 14.40 -3.97
N ASP A 212 17.45 13.27 -4.37
CA ASP A 212 17.90 12.10 -3.63
C ASP A 212 16.89 11.35 -2.73
N PHE A 213 16.49 10.20 -3.30
CA PHE A 213 16.26 8.93 -2.58
C PHE A 213 17.36 7.96 -2.89
#